data_6308bc4c72ccf445ce725890daf5cf07
#
_entry.id   6308bc4c72ccf445ce725890daf5cf07
#
_cell.length_a   1.000
_cell.length_b   1.000
_cell.length_c   1.000
_cell.angle_alpha   90.00
_cell.angle_beta   90.00
_cell.angle_gamma   90.00
#
_symmetry.space_group_name_H-M   'P 1'
#
loop_
_entity.id
_entity.type
_entity.pdbx_description
1 polymer ?
#
loop_
_entity_poly.entity_id
_entity_poly.type
_entity_poly.pdbx_seq_one_letter_code
_entity_poly.pdbx_strand_id
1 'polypeptide(L)'
;KDRLMTDIMLSISQNKKVEIRNPNATRPWQHVLEPLSGYLHIGQKLLEEKMEFAEAWNFGPDDEGNINVENVLKSVKKYWNKLDYEIKPNSEFHEANLLKLDCTKANTILKWNSVWNNSTTIEKTVTWYKNFYENNKVLTSEHLMNYILDAKEKGVSWTKN
;
A
#
# COMPACT_ATOMS: atom_id res chain seq x y z
N LYS A 1 2.40 0.55 -16.60
CA LYS A 1 1.91 1.83 -17.12
C LYS A 1 0.58 2.15 -16.43
N ASP A 2 0.33 3.39 -16.07
CA ASP A 2 -0.86 3.87 -15.36
C ASP A 2 -1.02 3.33 -13.91
N ARG A 3 0.09 3.16 -13.20
CA ARG A 3 0.10 2.89 -11.76
C ARG A 3 0.81 4.02 -11.04
N LEU A 4 0.04 4.91 -10.42
CA LEU A 4 0.51 6.18 -9.89
C LEU A 4 1.81 6.05 -9.06
N MET A 5 1.89 5.16 -8.07
CA MET A 5 3.07 5.04 -7.23
C MET A 5 4.31 4.61 -8.04
N THR A 6 4.17 3.64 -8.93
CA THR A 6 5.28 3.18 -9.79
C THR A 6 5.72 4.29 -10.74
N ASP A 7 4.77 5.01 -11.34
CA ASP A 7 5.05 6.10 -12.27
C ASP A 7 5.74 7.27 -11.55
N ILE A 8 5.34 7.59 -10.31
CA ILE A 8 6.02 8.56 -9.44
C ILE A 8 7.48 8.14 -9.20
N MET A 9 7.71 6.92 -8.72
CA MET A 9 9.05 6.44 -8.37
C MET A 9 9.99 6.42 -9.59
N LEU A 10 9.47 5.96 -10.74
CA LEU A 10 10.23 5.94 -11.98
C LEU A 10 10.57 7.36 -12.47
N SER A 11 9.61 8.28 -12.41
CA SER A 11 9.83 9.68 -12.82
C SER A 11 10.88 10.36 -11.94
N ILE A 12 10.82 10.16 -10.62
CA ILE A 12 11.83 10.70 -9.70
C ILE A 12 13.22 10.15 -10.06
N SER A 13 13.33 8.84 -10.30
CA SER A 13 14.62 8.21 -10.64
C SER A 13 15.23 8.71 -11.94
N GLN A 14 14.37 9.20 -12.85
CA GLN A 14 14.77 9.77 -14.14
C GLN A 14 14.87 11.30 -14.14
N ASN A 15 14.68 11.95 -12.98
CA ASN A 15 14.57 13.41 -12.83
C ASN A 15 13.52 14.02 -13.77
N LYS A 16 12.39 13.33 -13.94
CA LYS A 16 11.27 13.77 -14.77
C LYS A 16 10.12 14.24 -13.88
N LYS A 17 9.35 15.18 -14.43
CA LYS A 17 8.12 15.65 -13.81
C LYS A 17 7.00 14.61 -13.98
N VAL A 18 6.22 14.39 -12.92
CA VAL A 18 5.03 13.52 -12.93
C VAL A 18 3.80 14.33 -13.29
N GLU A 19 3.00 13.86 -14.25
CA GLU A 19 1.70 14.45 -14.57
C GLU A 19 0.60 13.82 -13.72
N ILE A 20 -0.12 14.65 -12.98
CA ILE A 20 -1.21 14.24 -12.07
C ILE A 20 -2.54 14.70 -12.65
N ARG A 21 -3.39 13.75 -13.02
CA ARG A 21 -4.69 14.02 -13.64
C ARG A 21 -5.77 14.40 -12.62
N ASN A 22 -5.85 13.66 -11.50
CA ASN A 22 -6.87 13.88 -10.47
C ASN A 22 -6.25 13.86 -9.05
N PRO A 23 -5.79 15.03 -8.54
CA PRO A 23 -5.17 15.13 -7.22
C PRO A 23 -6.14 14.84 -6.07
N ASN A 24 -7.46 15.03 -6.30
CA ASN A 24 -8.50 14.84 -5.30
C ASN A 24 -9.01 13.39 -5.20
N ALA A 25 -8.64 12.52 -6.15
CA ALA A 25 -9.07 11.14 -6.12
C ALA A 25 -8.55 10.41 -4.88
N THR A 26 -9.46 9.76 -4.15
CA THR A 26 -9.13 8.94 -2.97
C THR A 26 -8.99 7.48 -3.38
N ARG A 27 -7.94 6.83 -2.88
CA ARG A 27 -7.67 5.41 -3.13
C ARG A 27 -7.27 4.71 -1.82
N PRO A 28 -7.50 3.40 -1.70
CA PRO A 28 -7.09 2.61 -0.55
C PRO A 28 -5.60 2.28 -0.63
N TRP A 29 -4.75 3.18 -0.15
CA TRP A 29 -3.30 3.02 -0.19
C TRP A 29 -2.83 2.03 0.87
N GLN A 30 -2.12 1.00 0.44
CA GLN A 30 -1.54 0.02 1.37
C GLN A 30 -0.20 -0.51 0.85
N HIS A 31 0.64 -0.98 1.75
CA HIS A 31 1.87 -1.66 1.37
C HIS A 31 1.56 -3.06 0.82
N VAL A 32 2.38 -3.54 -0.12
CA VAL A 32 2.16 -4.85 -0.76
C VAL A 32 2.15 -6.02 0.25
N LEU A 33 2.85 -5.90 1.36
CA LEU A 33 2.87 -6.93 2.41
C LEU A 33 1.51 -7.09 3.12
N GLU A 34 0.66 -6.05 3.12
CA GLU A 34 -0.68 -6.12 3.71
C GLU A 34 -1.57 -7.16 3.03
N PRO A 35 -1.90 -7.04 1.73
CA PRO A 35 -2.73 -8.06 1.09
C PRO A 35 -2.04 -9.42 1.02
N LEU A 36 -0.71 -9.48 0.91
CA LEU A 36 0.03 -10.73 0.92
C LEU A 36 -0.13 -11.47 2.26
N SER A 37 -0.12 -10.76 3.40
CA SER A 37 -0.38 -11.37 4.72
C SER A 37 -1.78 -11.97 4.80
N GLY A 38 -2.78 -11.28 4.21
CA GLY A 38 -4.15 -11.77 4.11
C GLY A 38 -4.25 -13.04 3.25
N TYR A 39 -3.60 -13.08 2.10
CA TYR A 39 -3.59 -14.27 1.23
C TYR A 39 -2.93 -15.46 1.90
N LEU A 40 -1.80 -15.26 2.59
CA LEU A 40 -1.13 -16.32 3.34
C LEU A 40 -2.00 -16.82 4.50
N HIS A 41 -2.71 -15.91 5.19
CA HIS A 41 -3.62 -16.28 6.27
C HIS A 41 -4.80 -17.13 5.78
N ILE A 42 -5.42 -16.78 4.63
CA ILE A 42 -6.43 -17.63 3.99
C ILE A 42 -5.82 -18.98 3.60
N GLY A 43 -4.64 -18.97 2.97
CA GLY A 43 -3.94 -20.20 2.60
C GLY A 43 -3.71 -21.14 3.79
N GLN A 44 -3.31 -20.59 4.94
CA GLN A 44 -3.19 -21.35 6.18
C GLN A 44 -4.53 -21.98 6.61
N LYS A 45 -5.64 -21.19 6.57
CA LYS A 45 -6.97 -21.71 6.94
C LYS A 45 -7.43 -22.86 6.05
N LEU A 46 -7.15 -22.75 4.74
CA LEU A 46 -7.51 -23.81 3.78
C LEU A 46 -6.64 -25.06 3.99
N LEU A 47 -5.37 -24.91 4.35
CA LEU A 47 -4.51 -26.07 4.74
C LEU A 47 -4.95 -26.72 6.05
N GLU A 48 -5.63 -25.96 6.93
CA GLU A 48 -6.31 -26.49 8.14
C GLU A 48 -7.69 -27.11 7.82
N GLU A 49 -8.01 -27.35 6.55
CA GLU A 49 -9.28 -27.91 6.05
C GLU A 49 -10.52 -27.08 6.37
N LYS A 50 -10.36 -25.79 6.70
CA LYS A 50 -11.43 -24.83 6.99
C LYS A 50 -12.00 -24.26 5.69
N MET A 51 -12.82 -25.05 5.00
CA MET A 51 -13.35 -24.74 3.67
C MET A 51 -14.28 -23.52 3.64
N GLU A 52 -14.81 -23.07 4.77
CA GLU A 52 -15.57 -21.84 4.90
C GLU A 52 -14.78 -20.58 4.54
N PHE A 53 -13.44 -20.66 4.48
CA PHE A 53 -12.58 -19.57 4.02
C PHE A 53 -12.34 -19.57 2.49
N ALA A 54 -12.82 -20.57 1.74
CA ALA A 54 -12.70 -20.67 0.29
C ALA A 54 -13.67 -19.71 -0.41
N GLU A 55 -13.60 -18.42 -0.12
CA GLU A 55 -14.48 -17.36 -0.61
C GLU A 55 -13.71 -16.13 -1.09
N ALA A 56 -14.44 -15.14 -1.63
CA ALA A 56 -13.87 -13.85 -1.98
C ALA A 56 -13.62 -12.99 -0.73
N TRP A 57 -12.45 -12.34 -0.68
CA TRP A 57 -12.00 -11.50 0.42
C TRP A 57 -11.43 -10.17 -0.08
N ASN A 58 -11.72 -9.09 0.62
CA ASN A 58 -11.08 -7.81 0.41
C ASN A 58 -10.05 -7.56 1.52
N PHE A 59 -8.85 -7.15 1.12
CA PHE A 59 -7.80 -6.69 2.01
C PHE A 59 -7.42 -5.26 1.64
N GLY A 60 -7.67 -4.33 2.53
CA GLY A 60 -7.41 -2.91 2.33
C GLY A 60 -6.98 -2.23 3.63
N PRO A 61 -6.56 -0.97 3.54
CA PRO A 61 -6.20 -0.22 4.73
C PRO A 61 -7.44 0.06 5.59
N ASP A 62 -7.21 0.50 6.82
CA ASP A 62 -8.24 1.13 7.64
C ASP A 62 -8.75 2.44 7.00
N ASP A 63 -9.73 3.09 7.64
CA ASP A 63 -10.31 4.33 7.10
C ASP A 63 -9.29 5.47 6.97
N GLU A 64 -8.28 5.54 7.82
CA GLU A 64 -7.20 6.52 7.77
C GLU A 64 -6.28 6.31 6.56
N GLY A 65 -6.22 5.11 6.01
CA GLY A 65 -5.48 4.76 4.80
C GLY A 65 -6.11 5.29 3.51
N ASN A 66 -7.35 5.78 3.56
CA ASN A 66 -8.07 6.30 2.40
C ASN A 66 -7.78 7.81 2.22
N ILE A 67 -6.63 8.16 1.70
CA ILE A 67 -6.22 9.54 1.42
C ILE A 67 -6.22 9.86 -0.07
N ASN A 68 -6.32 11.16 -0.39
CA ASN A 68 -6.27 11.62 -1.77
C ASN A 68 -4.84 11.61 -2.33
N VAL A 69 -4.76 11.65 -3.66
CA VAL A 69 -3.48 11.64 -4.40
C VAL A 69 -2.57 12.78 -3.98
N GLU A 70 -3.11 13.99 -3.75
CA GLU A 70 -2.29 15.14 -3.34
C GLU A 70 -1.57 14.91 -2.02
N ASN A 71 -2.26 14.30 -1.03
CA ASN A 71 -1.66 13.98 0.26
C ASN A 71 -0.59 12.88 0.14
N VAL A 72 -0.78 11.92 -0.77
CA VAL A 72 0.26 10.94 -1.11
C VAL A 72 1.50 11.63 -1.66
N LEU A 73 1.35 12.55 -2.62
CA LEU A 73 2.46 13.30 -3.20
C LEU A 73 3.23 14.10 -2.15
N LYS A 74 2.51 14.78 -1.24
CA LYS A 74 3.11 15.52 -0.11
C LYS A 74 3.94 14.57 0.78
N SER A 75 3.40 13.40 1.06
CA SER A 75 4.07 12.37 1.86
C SER A 75 5.29 11.78 1.14
N VAL A 76 5.19 11.47 -0.15
CA VAL A 76 6.32 11.03 -0.97
C VAL A 76 7.45 12.06 -0.96
N LYS A 77 7.12 13.34 -1.15
CA LYS A 77 8.10 14.45 -1.18
C LYS A 77 8.86 14.60 0.13
N LYS A 78 8.24 14.24 1.26
CA LYS A 78 8.88 14.23 2.58
C LYS A 78 10.06 13.24 2.65
N TYR A 79 9.92 12.05 2.02
CA TYR A 79 10.94 10.99 2.06
C TYR A 79 11.89 11.02 0.86
N TRP A 80 11.40 11.56 -0.28
CA TRP A 80 12.23 11.74 -1.49
C TRP A 80 11.96 13.12 -2.10
N ASN A 81 12.73 14.11 -1.68
CA ASN A 81 12.54 15.54 -2.00
C ASN A 81 12.71 15.88 -3.49
N LYS A 82 13.26 14.97 -4.29
CA LYS A 82 13.40 15.11 -5.75
C LYS A 82 12.07 15.05 -6.52
N LEU A 83 10.95 14.70 -5.84
CA LEU A 83 9.65 14.67 -6.49
C LEU A 83 9.29 16.05 -7.05
N ASP A 84 9.13 16.11 -8.36
CA ASP A 84 8.52 17.22 -9.09
C ASP A 84 7.28 16.73 -9.82
N TYR A 85 6.19 17.47 -9.75
CA TYR A 85 4.93 17.10 -10.40
C TYR A 85 4.17 18.32 -10.88
N GLU A 86 3.32 18.12 -11.88
CA GLU A 86 2.37 19.12 -12.34
C GLU A 86 0.96 18.52 -12.39
N ILE A 87 -0.03 19.36 -12.09
CA ILE A 87 -1.44 18.98 -12.16
C ILE A 87 -1.94 19.31 -13.56
N LYS A 88 -2.32 18.27 -14.32
CA LYS A 88 -2.94 18.36 -15.64
C LYS A 88 -4.29 17.65 -15.61
N PRO A 89 -5.36 18.34 -15.21
CA PRO A 89 -6.69 17.74 -15.21
C PRO A 89 -7.04 17.24 -16.61
N ASN A 90 -7.51 16.02 -16.72
CA ASN A 90 -8.01 15.47 -17.97
C ASN A 90 -9.49 15.14 -17.81
N SER A 91 -10.35 15.86 -18.52
CA SER A 91 -11.80 15.68 -18.48
C SER A 91 -12.31 14.50 -19.31
N GLU A 92 -11.46 13.90 -20.13
CA GLU A 92 -11.85 12.77 -21.01
C GLU A 92 -11.97 11.43 -20.27
N PHE A 93 -11.32 11.31 -19.08
CA PHE A 93 -11.37 10.09 -18.28
C PHE A 93 -12.22 10.30 -17.03
N HIS A 94 -13.36 9.62 -16.96
CA HIS A 94 -14.15 9.51 -15.73
C HIS A 94 -13.46 8.56 -14.74
N GLU A 95 -12.49 9.06 -13.99
CA GLU A 95 -11.97 8.34 -12.83
C GLU A 95 -12.93 8.49 -11.65
N ALA A 96 -13.25 7.37 -11.00
CA ALA A 96 -13.99 7.42 -9.74
C ALA A 96 -13.24 8.30 -8.73
N ASN A 97 -13.90 9.30 -8.17
CA ASN A 97 -13.30 10.21 -7.19
C ASN A 97 -13.01 9.49 -5.86
N LEU A 98 -13.84 8.51 -5.52
CA LEU A 98 -13.71 7.73 -4.29
C LEU A 98 -13.73 6.24 -4.64
N LEU A 99 -12.66 5.54 -4.26
CA LEU A 99 -12.59 4.09 -4.24
C LEU A 99 -12.18 3.65 -2.83
N LYS A 100 -13.04 2.90 -2.16
CA LYS A 100 -12.80 2.26 -0.87
C LYS A 100 -13.03 0.77 -0.99
N LEU A 101 -12.37 -0.01 -0.14
CA LEU A 101 -12.62 -1.43 0.03
C LEU A 101 -13.38 -1.65 1.34
N ASP A 102 -14.46 -2.42 1.28
CA ASP A 102 -15.09 -2.94 2.50
C ASP A 102 -14.33 -4.19 2.96
N CYS A 103 -13.61 -4.04 4.06
CA CYS A 103 -12.79 -5.10 4.66
C CYS A 103 -13.45 -5.72 5.91
N THR A 104 -14.73 -5.40 6.19
CA THR A 104 -15.46 -5.86 7.38
C THR A 104 -15.38 -7.39 7.53
N LYS A 105 -15.53 -8.14 6.44
CA LYS A 105 -15.42 -9.60 6.44
C LYS A 105 -14.03 -10.08 6.87
N ALA A 106 -12.97 -9.51 6.34
CA ALA A 106 -11.59 -9.85 6.71
C ALA A 106 -11.32 -9.52 8.18
N ASN A 107 -11.79 -8.36 8.64
CA ASN A 107 -11.58 -7.92 10.01
C ASN A 107 -12.37 -8.75 11.03
N THR A 108 -13.63 -9.10 10.73
CA THR A 108 -14.54 -9.74 11.69
C THR A 108 -14.43 -11.26 11.70
N ILE A 109 -14.29 -11.90 10.53
CA ILE A 109 -14.27 -13.36 10.40
C ILE A 109 -12.84 -13.90 10.40
N LEU A 110 -11.98 -13.40 9.50
CA LEU A 110 -10.59 -13.84 9.43
C LEU A 110 -9.72 -13.23 10.54
N LYS A 111 -10.22 -12.17 11.25
CA LYS A 111 -9.46 -11.40 12.24
C LYS A 111 -8.17 -10.80 11.67
N TRP A 112 -8.18 -10.51 10.37
CA TRP A 112 -7.10 -9.83 9.70
C TRP A 112 -7.29 -8.31 9.82
N ASN A 113 -6.20 -7.62 10.16
CA ASN A 113 -6.13 -6.16 10.17
C ASN A 113 -4.78 -5.74 9.60
N SER A 114 -4.73 -4.55 9.01
CA SER A 114 -3.48 -4.00 8.49
C SER A 114 -2.46 -3.76 9.60
N VAL A 115 -1.19 -4.02 9.30
CA VAL A 115 -0.08 -3.82 10.23
C VAL A 115 0.41 -2.37 10.16
N TRP A 116 0.66 -1.86 8.97
CA TRP A 116 1.20 -0.52 8.77
C TRP A 116 0.09 0.49 8.44
N ASN A 117 0.15 1.62 9.09
CA ASN A 117 -0.67 2.77 8.74
C ASN A 117 -0.18 3.43 7.45
N ASN A 118 -0.90 4.44 6.99
CA ASN A 118 -0.58 5.13 5.74
C ASN A 118 0.82 5.78 5.75
N SER A 119 1.22 6.42 6.84
CA SER A 119 2.53 7.06 6.94
C SER A 119 3.66 6.06 6.78
N THR A 120 3.60 4.94 7.50
CA THR A 120 4.58 3.85 7.42
C THR A 120 4.57 3.21 6.05
N THR A 121 3.39 2.98 5.47
CA THR A 121 3.22 2.45 4.12
C THR A 121 3.97 3.28 3.07
N ILE A 122 3.76 4.60 3.08
CA ILE A 122 4.42 5.50 2.13
C ILE A 122 5.93 5.56 2.40
N GLU A 123 6.33 5.68 3.66
CA GLU A 123 7.74 5.69 4.06
C GLU A 123 8.48 4.45 3.54
N LYS A 124 7.98 3.26 3.87
CA LYS A 124 8.59 1.98 3.45
C LYS A 124 8.63 1.86 1.93
N THR A 125 7.55 2.20 1.24
CA THR A 125 7.51 2.15 -0.22
C THR A 125 8.55 3.10 -0.83
N VAL A 126 8.56 4.36 -0.42
CA VAL A 126 9.46 5.38 -0.98
C VAL A 126 10.92 5.07 -0.66
N THR A 127 11.22 4.67 0.57
CA THR A 127 12.60 4.35 0.96
C THR A 127 13.14 3.12 0.24
N TRP A 128 12.28 2.13 -0.05
CA TRP A 128 12.67 0.99 -0.88
C TRP A 128 13.11 1.43 -2.27
N TYR A 129 12.27 2.19 -2.99
CA TYR A 129 12.58 2.66 -4.33
C TYR A 129 13.78 3.63 -4.36
N LYS A 130 13.86 4.54 -3.39
CA LYS A 130 15.00 5.46 -3.27
C LYS A 130 16.32 4.71 -3.12
N ASN A 131 16.39 3.73 -2.21
CA ASN A 131 17.58 2.92 -2.02
C ASN A 131 17.92 2.08 -3.26
N PHE A 132 16.91 1.53 -3.92
CA PHE A 132 17.12 0.78 -5.14
C PHE A 132 17.73 1.65 -6.26
N TYR A 133 17.15 2.84 -6.51
CA TYR A 133 17.61 3.69 -7.61
C TYR A 133 18.87 4.51 -7.29
N GLU A 134 19.05 4.96 -6.06
CA GLU A 134 20.19 5.82 -5.71
C GLU A 134 21.40 5.02 -5.21
N ASN A 135 21.19 3.88 -4.55
CA ASN A 135 22.24 3.13 -3.87
C ASN A 135 22.39 1.69 -4.38
N ASN A 136 21.58 1.26 -5.36
CA ASN A 136 21.51 -0.13 -5.83
C ASN A 136 21.28 -1.15 -4.69
N LYS A 137 20.55 -0.72 -3.65
CA LYS A 137 20.27 -1.52 -2.43
C LYS A 137 18.82 -1.97 -2.40
N VAL A 138 18.61 -3.28 -2.29
CA VAL A 138 17.28 -3.90 -2.15
C VAL A 138 16.94 -4.07 -0.67
N LEU A 139 15.83 -3.46 -0.21
CA LEU A 139 15.40 -3.49 1.20
C LEU A 139 14.31 -4.54 1.48
N THR A 140 14.01 -5.43 0.54
CA THR A 140 12.86 -6.35 0.66
C THR A 140 12.92 -7.24 1.90
N SER A 141 14.07 -7.86 2.18
CA SER A 141 14.24 -8.73 3.36
C SER A 141 14.14 -7.94 4.66
N GLU A 142 14.72 -6.72 4.69
CA GLU A 142 14.64 -5.82 5.84
C GLU A 142 13.18 -5.39 6.11
N HIS A 143 12.45 -4.98 5.07
CA HIS A 143 11.04 -4.61 5.21
C HIS A 143 10.16 -5.78 5.64
N LEU A 144 10.41 -6.99 5.11
CA LEU A 144 9.69 -8.18 5.53
C LEU A 144 9.91 -8.48 7.01
N MET A 145 11.16 -8.40 7.48
CA MET A 145 11.46 -8.61 8.89
C MET A 145 10.80 -7.56 9.78
N ASN A 146 10.86 -6.28 9.40
CA ASN A 146 10.19 -5.21 10.12
C ASN A 146 8.67 -5.44 10.17
N TYR A 147 8.06 -5.82 9.03
CA TYR A 147 6.64 -6.12 8.97
C TYR A 147 6.23 -7.24 9.94
N ILE A 148 7.02 -8.32 10.01
CA ILE A 148 6.77 -9.44 10.93
C ILE A 148 6.90 -8.99 12.39
N LEU A 149 7.90 -8.17 12.72
CA LEU A 149 8.09 -7.64 14.08
C LEU A 149 6.93 -6.72 14.49
N ASP A 150 6.56 -5.77 13.62
CA ASP A 150 5.45 -4.85 13.86
C ASP A 150 4.12 -5.61 13.98
N ALA A 151 3.93 -6.67 13.18
CA ALA A 151 2.77 -7.55 13.25
C ALA A 151 2.69 -8.29 14.61
N LYS A 152 3.82 -8.78 15.11
CA LYS A 152 3.91 -9.42 16.44
C LYS A 152 3.60 -8.42 17.55
N GLU A 153 4.15 -7.23 17.50
CA GLU A 153 3.90 -6.16 18.47
C GLU A 153 2.41 -5.78 18.51
N LYS A 154 1.78 -5.67 17.35
CA LYS A 154 0.32 -5.44 17.24
C LYS A 154 -0.52 -6.65 17.64
N GLY A 155 0.07 -7.81 17.83
CA GLY A 155 -0.62 -9.04 18.22
C GLY A 155 -1.65 -9.52 17.20
N VAL A 156 -1.38 -9.31 15.90
CA VAL A 156 -2.28 -9.77 14.83
C VAL A 156 -2.41 -11.30 14.82
N SER A 157 -3.57 -11.80 14.37
CA SER A 157 -3.96 -13.20 14.57
C SER A 157 -2.98 -14.22 14.01
N TRP A 158 -2.41 -13.98 12.83
CA TRP A 158 -1.50 -14.91 12.17
C TRP A 158 -0.08 -14.98 12.80
N THR A 159 0.24 -14.10 13.76
CA THR A 159 1.51 -14.15 14.50
C THR A 159 1.43 -14.95 15.81
N LYS A 160 0.22 -15.39 16.17
CA LYS A 160 -0.01 -16.18 17.38
C LYS A 160 0.04 -17.66 17.02
N ASN A 161 1.11 -18.33 17.42
CA ASN A 161 1.20 -19.79 17.39
C ASN A 161 0.52 -20.38 18.60
#